data_b9b39dcb9d0ff08c7dbf48801108645f
#
_entry.id   b9b39dcb9d0ff08c7dbf48801108645f
#
_cell.length_a   1.000
_cell.length_b   1.000
_cell.length_c   1.000
_cell.angle_alpha   90.00
_cell.angle_beta   90.00
_cell.angle_gamma   90.00
#
_symmetry.space_group_name_H-M   'P 1'
#
loop_
_entity.id
_entity.type
_entity.pdbx_description
1 polymer ?
#
loop_
_entity_poly.entity_id
_entity_poly.type
_entity_poly.pdbx_seq_one_letter_code
_entity_poly.pdbx_strand_id
1 'polypeptide(L)'
;SGSYNFLADSMGLSNIPVSFRTTLFNNFGINLSLTLDPYRVSPEGKRYNKLFFPGRVVSTGWSFGYTFKSRNDRSETAINDITSIPPEYQNPFYDPYGQMDPVLRRQYMAQSYYDFSLPWNFGFNYAVNYSISYTNNGTTGYRKNVTQTIGFNGSLNVTPKTGITFQGGYDIKANKLTTSSVSITRDLHCWQMSFSWIPFGYHRSWSFNIGVKAASLSDLKYDKSQSMNDNMSVSYTHLRAHETL
;
A
#
# COMPACT_ATOMS: atom_id res chain seq x y z
N SER A 1 25.90 10.01 7.04
CA SER A 1 26.61 9.33 8.13
C SER A 1 27.68 8.42 7.53
N GLY A 2 28.82 8.28 8.17
CA GLY A 2 29.90 7.35 7.81
C GLY A 2 30.49 6.80 9.10
N SER A 3 31.07 5.60 9.04
CA SER A 3 31.78 4.99 10.16
C SER A 3 33.20 4.64 9.74
N TYR A 4 34.10 4.68 10.70
CA TYR A 4 35.48 4.27 10.50
C TYR A 4 35.79 3.12 11.46
N ASN A 5 36.33 2.04 10.91
CA ASN A 5 36.77 0.89 11.70
C ASN A 5 38.28 1.01 11.95
N PHE A 6 38.67 1.29 13.21
CA PHE A 6 40.03 1.41 13.65
C PHE A 6 40.78 0.08 13.75
N LEU A 7 40.05 -1.04 13.77
CA LEU A 7 40.61 -2.40 13.85
C LEU A 7 40.91 -3.00 12.46
N ALA A 8 40.54 -2.30 11.39
CA ALA A 8 40.76 -2.80 10.04
C ALA A 8 42.21 -2.45 9.60
N ASP A 9 42.95 -3.45 9.14
CA ASP A 9 44.33 -3.28 8.62
C ASP A 9 44.35 -2.38 7.37
N SER A 10 43.29 -2.29 6.62
CA SER A 10 43.14 -1.43 5.45
C SER A 10 41.68 -1.09 5.18
N MET A 11 41.44 0.03 4.51
CA MET A 11 40.07 0.45 4.08
C MET A 11 39.07 0.58 5.24
N GLY A 12 39.50 1.21 6.34
CA GLY A 12 38.68 1.37 7.55
C GLY A 12 37.43 2.26 7.39
N LEU A 13 37.36 3.09 6.34
CA LEU A 13 36.20 3.95 6.11
C LEU A 13 35.07 3.17 5.43
N SER A 14 33.88 3.25 6.01
CA SER A 14 32.69 2.63 5.43
C SER A 14 32.20 3.39 4.19
N ASN A 15 31.29 2.76 3.43
CA ASN A 15 30.55 3.46 2.41
C ASN A 15 29.74 4.60 3.04
N ILE A 16 29.61 5.70 2.31
CA ILE A 16 28.97 6.92 2.77
C ILE A 16 27.55 6.96 2.19
N PRO A 17 26.50 6.70 3.00
CA PRO A 17 25.13 6.87 2.57
C PRO A 17 24.76 8.36 2.63
N VAL A 18 24.17 8.84 1.55
CA VAL A 18 23.60 10.17 1.42
C VAL A 18 22.12 10.00 1.08
N SER A 19 21.24 10.65 1.82
CA SER A 19 19.82 10.62 1.56
C SER A 19 19.24 12.03 1.51
N PHE A 20 18.40 12.26 0.53
CA PHE A 20 17.64 13.48 0.37
C PHE A 20 16.16 13.12 0.27
N ARG A 21 15.34 13.81 1.05
CA ARG A 21 13.89 13.64 1.04
C ARG A 21 13.23 15.01 1.06
N THR A 22 12.29 15.21 0.16
CA THR A 22 11.47 16.42 0.13
C THR A 22 10.04 16.10 -0.28
N THR A 23 9.13 16.96 0.11
CA THR A 23 7.73 16.93 -0.33
C THR A 23 7.43 18.26 -1.01
N LEU A 24 6.94 18.19 -2.24
CA LEU A 24 6.51 19.34 -3.02
C LEU A 24 4.97 19.35 -3.06
N PHE A 25 4.37 20.52 -3.04
CA PHE A 25 2.91 20.69 -3.15
C PHE A 25 2.10 19.82 -2.17
N ASN A 26 2.62 19.60 -0.95
CA ASN A 26 2.04 18.80 0.14
C ASN A 26 1.83 17.31 -0.15
N ASN A 27 1.76 16.88 -1.41
CA ASN A 27 1.39 15.50 -1.78
C ASN A 27 2.41 14.81 -2.70
N PHE A 28 3.40 15.54 -3.21
CA PHE A 28 4.42 14.99 -4.11
C PHE A 28 5.71 14.73 -3.34
N GLY A 29 5.95 13.49 -3.00
CA GLY A 29 7.17 13.06 -2.29
C GLY A 29 8.29 12.68 -3.24
N ILE A 30 9.49 13.20 -3.01
CA ILE A 30 10.71 12.83 -3.72
C ILE A 30 11.71 12.30 -2.70
N ASN A 31 12.25 11.11 -2.95
CA ASN A 31 13.32 10.53 -2.17
C ASN A 31 14.48 10.20 -3.10
N LEU A 32 15.67 10.60 -2.70
CA LEU A 32 16.92 10.25 -3.34
C LEU A 32 17.84 9.61 -2.30
N SER A 33 18.35 8.45 -2.60
CA SER A 33 19.38 7.77 -1.83
C SER A 33 20.59 7.51 -2.70
N LEU A 34 21.78 7.73 -2.15
CA LEU A 34 23.04 7.56 -2.83
C LEU A 34 24.02 6.91 -1.86
N THR A 35 24.72 5.89 -2.30
CA THR A 35 25.79 5.28 -1.52
C THR A 35 27.10 5.45 -2.27
N LEU A 36 28.05 6.11 -1.62
CA LEU A 36 29.38 6.40 -2.16
C LEU A 36 30.40 5.47 -1.53
N ASP A 37 31.26 4.87 -2.35
CA ASP A 37 32.48 4.19 -1.91
C ASP A 37 33.61 5.18 -1.95
N PRO A 38 34.26 5.49 -0.82
CA PRO A 38 35.34 6.46 -0.77
C PRO A 38 36.67 5.95 -1.38
N TYR A 39 36.76 4.67 -1.72
CA TYR A 39 37.95 4.06 -2.22
C TYR A 39 37.97 3.90 -3.74
N ARG A 40 39.17 3.99 -4.31
CA ARG A 40 39.38 3.69 -5.73
C ARG A 40 39.23 2.19 -5.99
N VAL A 41 38.73 1.89 -7.18
CA VAL A 41 38.60 0.50 -7.66
C VAL A 41 39.29 0.39 -9.00
N SER A 42 40.10 -0.67 -9.17
CA SER A 42 40.66 -1.07 -10.45
C SER A 42 39.57 -1.36 -11.48
N PRO A 43 39.88 -1.25 -12.79
CA PRO A 43 39.03 -1.79 -13.84
C PRO A 43 38.67 -3.26 -13.62
N GLU A 44 39.52 -4.01 -12.93
CA GLU A 44 39.35 -5.41 -12.54
C GLU A 44 38.44 -5.63 -11.32
N GLY A 45 37.88 -4.56 -10.71
CA GLY A 45 36.98 -4.67 -9.55
C GLY A 45 37.68 -4.74 -8.19
N LYS A 46 39.04 -4.63 -8.12
CA LYS A 46 39.80 -4.66 -6.87
C LYS A 46 39.82 -3.27 -6.24
N ARG A 47 39.47 -3.18 -4.96
CA ARG A 47 39.53 -1.93 -4.18
C ARG A 47 41.00 -1.66 -3.75
N TYR A 48 41.38 -0.40 -3.81
CA TYR A 48 42.70 0.08 -3.33
C TYR A 48 42.51 0.99 -2.13
N ASN A 49 43.43 0.92 -1.18
CA ASN A 49 43.43 1.81 -0.02
C ASN A 49 43.88 3.23 -0.40
N LYS A 50 43.26 3.82 -1.39
CA LYS A 50 43.45 5.21 -1.82
C LYS A 50 42.09 5.88 -1.86
N LEU A 51 41.92 6.93 -1.07
CA LEU A 51 40.71 7.73 -1.05
C LEU A 51 40.52 8.47 -2.38
N PHE A 52 39.28 8.59 -2.79
CA PHE A 52 38.83 9.30 -3.97
C PHE A 52 37.64 10.18 -3.60
N PHE A 53 37.79 11.47 -3.64
CA PHE A 53 36.71 12.41 -3.37
C PHE A 53 36.04 12.85 -4.69
N PRO A 54 34.74 12.91 -4.78
CA PRO A 54 33.68 12.70 -3.75
C PRO A 54 33.33 11.24 -3.44
N GLY A 55 34.04 10.28 -4.01
CA GLY A 55 33.72 8.87 -3.91
C GLY A 55 33.02 8.35 -5.17
N ARG A 56 32.98 7.04 -5.30
CA ARG A 56 32.34 6.36 -6.41
C ARG A 56 30.93 5.93 -6.05
N VAL A 57 29.99 6.17 -6.92
CA VAL A 57 28.61 5.71 -6.75
C VAL A 57 28.56 4.18 -6.82
N VAL A 58 28.17 3.54 -5.74
CA VAL A 58 27.94 2.09 -5.65
C VAL A 58 26.47 1.77 -5.87
N SER A 59 25.62 2.55 -5.26
CA SER A 59 24.18 2.44 -5.48
C SER A 59 23.52 3.81 -5.44
N THR A 60 22.48 3.96 -6.22
CA THR A 60 21.59 5.10 -6.15
C THR A 60 20.17 4.64 -6.32
N GLY A 61 19.29 5.18 -5.50
CA GLY A 61 17.87 4.97 -5.58
C GLY A 61 17.16 6.31 -5.60
N TRP A 62 16.20 6.46 -6.47
CA TRP A 62 15.33 7.61 -6.47
C TRP A 62 13.88 7.17 -6.67
N SER A 63 13.01 7.81 -5.94
CA SER A 63 11.59 7.55 -6.03
C SER A 63 10.80 8.84 -5.92
N PHE A 64 9.71 8.87 -6.62
CA PHE A 64 8.71 9.91 -6.46
C PHE A 64 7.33 9.27 -6.40
N GLY A 65 6.48 9.90 -5.63
CA GLY A 65 5.12 9.44 -5.46
C GLY A 65 4.15 10.60 -5.28
N TYR A 66 2.94 10.37 -5.70
CA TYR A 66 1.84 11.30 -5.53
C TYR A 66 0.60 10.58 -5.04
N THR A 67 -0.14 11.24 -4.15
CA THR A 67 -1.41 10.70 -3.65
C THR A 67 -2.54 11.64 -3.99
N PHE A 68 -3.44 11.15 -4.82
CA PHE A 68 -4.72 11.78 -5.12
C PHE A 68 -5.71 11.44 -4.02
N LYS A 69 -6.48 12.40 -3.58
CA LYS A 69 -7.53 12.22 -2.58
C LYS A 69 -8.81 12.86 -3.06
N SER A 70 -9.93 12.23 -2.80
CA SER A 70 -11.23 12.87 -2.93
C SER A 70 -11.30 14.07 -1.98
N ARG A 71 -11.76 15.20 -2.49
CA ARG A 71 -11.97 16.40 -1.71
C ARG A 71 -13.29 16.24 -0.95
N ASN A 72 -13.20 15.81 0.27
CA ASN A 72 -14.34 15.80 1.18
C ASN A 72 -14.42 17.19 1.86
N ASP A 73 -14.91 18.18 1.14
CA ASP A 73 -15.20 19.53 1.68
C ASP A 73 -16.56 19.54 2.44
N ARG A 74 -16.99 18.42 3.02
CA ARG A 74 -18.02 18.50 4.05
C ARG A 74 -17.37 19.02 5.32
N SER A 75 -17.35 20.33 5.45
CA SER A 75 -17.18 20.94 6.77
C SER A 75 -18.30 20.39 7.67
N GLU A 76 -17.94 19.94 8.86
CA GLU A 76 -18.88 19.54 9.92
C GLU A 76 -19.93 20.62 10.26
N THR A 77 -19.75 21.83 9.76
CA THR A 77 -20.67 22.96 9.85
C THR A 77 -22.02 22.71 9.19
N ALA A 78 -22.09 21.87 8.14
CA ALA A 78 -23.37 21.56 7.49
C ALA A 78 -24.24 20.59 8.30
N ILE A 79 -23.66 19.83 9.23
CA ILE A 79 -24.42 18.86 10.07
C ILE A 79 -25.08 19.58 11.25
N ASN A 80 -24.47 20.64 11.76
CA ASN A 80 -25.02 21.39 12.89
C ASN A 80 -26.19 22.31 12.50
N ASP A 81 -26.35 22.59 11.21
CA ASP A 81 -27.50 23.39 10.72
C ASP A 81 -28.80 22.56 10.56
N ILE A 82 -28.67 21.20 10.60
CA ILE A 82 -29.82 20.29 10.43
C ILE A 82 -30.60 20.13 11.75
N THR A 83 -29.98 20.41 12.89
CA THR A 83 -30.65 20.34 14.19
C THR A 83 -31.62 21.50 14.42
N SER A 84 -31.71 22.46 13.51
CA SER A 84 -32.62 23.58 13.56
C SER A 84 -33.92 23.39 12.77
N ILE A 85 -34.34 22.13 12.51
CA ILE A 85 -35.68 21.87 11.97
C ILE A 85 -36.72 22.28 13.03
N PRO A 86 -37.56 23.27 12.75
CA PRO A 86 -38.60 23.67 13.69
C PRO A 86 -39.43 22.46 14.15
N PRO A 87 -39.82 22.38 15.43
CA PRO A 87 -40.57 21.21 15.99
C PRO A 87 -41.84 20.84 15.24
N GLU A 88 -42.45 21.78 14.57
CA GLU A 88 -43.67 21.59 13.76
C GLU A 88 -43.45 20.66 12.56
N TYR A 89 -42.21 20.55 12.03
CA TYR A 89 -41.87 19.65 10.91
C TYR A 89 -41.36 18.28 11.35
N GLN A 90 -41.29 18.01 12.65
CA GLN A 90 -40.85 16.73 13.21
C GLN A 90 -42.00 15.70 13.33
N ASN A 91 -43.22 16.06 12.94
CA ASN A 91 -44.36 15.16 13.01
C ASN A 91 -44.32 14.17 11.83
N PRO A 92 -44.29 12.82 12.07
CA PRO A 92 -44.20 11.81 11.01
C PRO A 92 -45.46 11.69 10.16
N PHE A 93 -46.57 12.31 10.56
CA PHE A 93 -47.81 12.36 9.77
C PHE A 93 -47.97 13.62 8.94
N TYR A 94 -46.99 14.50 8.99
CA TYR A 94 -46.97 15.72 8.22
C TYR A 94 -46.29 15.47 6.86
N ASP A 95 -46.99 15.84 5.74
CA ASP A 95 -46.32 15.77 4.43
C ASP A 95 -45.21 16.83 4.37
N PRO A 96 -43.94 16.44 4.53
CA PRO A 96 -42.85 17.40 4.64
C PRO A 96 -42.61 18.13 3.31
N TYR A 97 -43.24 17.68 2.22
CA TYR A 97 -42.96 18.20 0.88
C TYR A 97 -44.04 19.14 0.36
N GLY A 98 -45.25 19.11 0.92
CA GLY A 98 -46.40 19.90 0.45
C GLY A 98 -46.43 21.33 0.94
N GLN A 99 -45.92 21.60 2.15
CA GLN A 99 -46.04 22.93 2.81
C GLN A 99 -44.69 23.57 3.13
N MET A 100 -43.58 22.97 2.72
CA MET A 100 -42.26 23.46 2.98
C MET A 100 -41.93 24.62 2.05
N ASP A 101 -41.29 25.69 2.59
CA ASP A 101 -40.73 26.80 1.80
C ASP A 101 -39.87 26.25 0.64
N PRO A 102 -40.07 26.78 -0.58
CA PRO A 102 -39.32 26.30 -1.75
C PRO A 102 -37.78 26.31 -1.58
N VAL A 103 -37.26 27.21 -0.76
CA VAL A 103 -35.81 27.28 -0.46
C VAL A 103 -35.39 26.14 0.47
N LEU A 104 -36.17 25.89 1.54
CA LEU A 104 -35.97 24.80 2.47
C LEU A 104 -36.14 23.44 1.78
N ARG A 105 -37.14 23.33 0.90
CA ARG A 105 -37.34 22.15 0.07
C ARG A 105 -36.17 21.83 -0.84
N ARG A 106 -35.56 22.84 -1.46
CA ARG A 106 -34.35 22.66 -2.26
C ARG A 106 -33.17 22.20 -1.41
N GLN A 107 -33.00 22.75 -0.22
CA GLN A 107 -31.95 22.32 0.70
C GLN A 107 -32.17 20.88 1.17
N TYR A 108 -33.38 20.50 1.48
CA TYR A 108 -33.72 19.13 1.89
C TYR A 108 -33.57 18.13 0.76
N MET A 109 -34.01 18.50 -0.46
CA MET A 109 -33.81 17.68 -1.66
C MET A 109 -32.31 17.58 -2.05
N ALA A 110 -31.54 18.64 -1.91
CA ALA A 110 -30.11 18.59 -2.13
C ALA A 110 -29.38 17.71 -1.09
N GLN A 111 -29.94 17.59 0.09
CA GLN A 111 -29.40 16.79 1.19
C GLN A 111 -29.83 15.33 1.17
N SER A 112 -31.04 15.03 0.63
CA SER A 112 -31.50 13.65 0.38
C SER A 112 -30.90 13.06 -0.90
N TYR A 113 -30.33 13.88 -1.77
CA TYR A 113 -29.47 13.40 -2.84
C TYR A 113 -28.23 12.84 -2.16
N TYR A 114 -28.10 11.52 -2.15
CA TYR A 114 -26.87 10.85 -1.76
C TYR A 114 -25.75 11.48 -2.58
N ASP A 115 -24.95 12.28 -1.90
CA ASP A 115 -23.75 12.84 -2.50
C ASP A 115 -22.80 11.66 -2.74
N PHE A 116 -22.70 11.23 -3.99
CA PHE A 116 -21.77 10.20 -4.45
C PHE A 116 -20.32 10.68 -4.44
N SER A 117 -19.98 11.72 -3.69
CA SER A 117 -18.59 12.03 -3.38
C SER A 117 -18.02 10.94 -2.48
N LEU A 118 -17.80 9.78 -3.09
CA LEU A 118 -17.19 8.64 -2.43
C LEU A 118 -15.80 9.05 -1.94
N PRO A 119 -15.50 8.93 -0.64
CA PRO A 119 -14.15 9.19 -0.16
C PRO A 119 -13.22 8.12 -0.73
N TRP A 120 -12.30 8.56 -1.59
CA TRP A 120 -11.30 7.71 -2.19
C TRP A 120 -9.91 8.33 -2.07
N ASN A 121 -8.92 7.48 -2.05
CA ASN A 121 -7.54 7.87 -2.27
C ASN A 121 -6.89 6.93 -3.28
N PHE A 122 -5.97 7.46 -4.05
CA PHE A 122 -5.15 6.71 -5.00
C PHE A 122 -3.72 7.22 -4.90
N GLY A 123 -2.82 6.35 -4.50
CA GLY A 123 -1.38 6.60 -4.45
C GLY A 123 -0.68 5.95 -5.64
N PHE A 124 0.24 6.68 -6.22
CA PHE A 124 1.15 6.21 -7.26
C PHE A 124 2.57 6.50 -6.81
N ASN A 125 3.46 5.54 -6.98
CA ASN A 125 4.89 5.73 -6.75
C ASN A 125 5.71 5.07 -7.86
N TYR A 126 6.76 5.75 -8.26
CA TYR A 126 7.76 5.22 -9.18
C TYR A 126 9.11 5.20 -8.48
N ALA A 127 9.79 4.09 -8.56
CA ALA A 127 11.10 3.93 -7.94
C ALA A 127 12.09 3.32 -8.93
N VAL A 128 13.30 3.89 -8.94
CA VAL A 128 14.44 3.38 -9.69
C VAL A 128 15.55 3.10 -8.71
N ASN A 129 16.09 1.90 -8.76
CA ASN A 129 17.26 1.51 -8.00
C ASN A 129 18.36 1.07 -8.96
N TYR A 130 19.51 1.70 -8.85
CA TYR A 130 20.72 1.34 -9.56
C TYR A 130 21.76 0.87 -8.56
N SER A 131 22.38 -0.28 -8.81
CA SER A 131 23.45 -0.81 -7.99
C SER A 131 24.54 -1.45 -8.85
N ILE A 132 25.77 -1.35 -8.37
CA ILE A 132 26.93 -1.99 -8.96
C ILE A 132 27.40 -3.08 -8.00
N SER A 133 27.43 -4.32 -8.47
CA SER A 133 28.02 -5.44 -7.74
C SER A 133 29.27 -5.93 -8.46
N TYR A 134 30.31 -6.25 -7.68
CA TYR A 134 31.55 -6.84 -8.20
C TYR A 134 31.44 -8.35 -8.08
N THR A 135 31.68 -9.06 -9.16
CA THR A 135 31.70 -10.51 -9.18
C THR A 135 33.15 -10.98 -9.09
N ASN A 136 33.46 -11.72 -8.04
CA ASN A 136 34.84 -12.22 -7.79
C ASN A 136 35.03 -13.67 -8.32
N ASN A 137 34.33 -14.05 -9.39
CA ASN A 137 34.36 -15.41 -9.95
C ASN A 137 35.39 -15.57 -11.09
N GLY A 138 36.62 -15.02 -10.93
CA GLY A 138 37.70 -15.21 -11.89
C GLY A 138 37.52 -14.49 -13.24
N THR A 139 36.37 -13.92 -13.50
CA THR A 139 36.12 -13.03 -14.64
C THR A 139 35.94 -11.62 -14.10
N THR A 140 36.95 -10.80 -14.33
CA THR A 140 37.01 -9.40 -13.93
C THR A 140 35.83 -8.63 -14.50
N GLY A 141 34.87 -8.25 -13.65
CA GLY A 141 33.72 -7.49 -14.10
C GLY A 141 32.87 -6.93 -12.96
N TYR A 142 32.29 -5.80 -13.22
CA TYR A 142 31.22 -5.25 -12.41
C TYR A 142 29.88 -5.47 -13.13
N ARG A 143 28.90 -5.94 -12.39
CA ARG A 143 27.53 -6.11 -12.87
C ARG A 143 26.71 -4.90 -12.46
N LYS A 144 26.19 -4.19 -13.43
CA LYS A 144 25.23 -3.11 -13.22
C LYS A 144 23.83 -3.72 -13.12
N ASN A 145 23.13 -3.44 -12.05
CA ASN A 145 21.74 -3.82 -11.91
C ASN A 145 20.88 -2.57 -11.80
N VAL A 146 19.87 -2.48 -12.66
CA VAL A 146 18.86 -1.42 -12.64
C VAL A 146 17.52 -2.09 -12.43
N THR A 147 16.80 -1.67 -11.41
CA THR A 147 15.44 -2.10 -11.14
C THR A 147 14.52 -0.89 -11.18
N GLN A 148 13.44 -0.97 -11.92
CA GLN A 148 12.46 0.08 -12.08
C GLN A 148 11.09 -0.49 -11.72
N THR A 149 10.46 0.11 -10.74
CA THR A 149 9.15 -0.35 -10.26
C THR A 149 8.15 0.79 -10.23
N ILE A 150 6.96 0.49 -10.68
CA ILE A 150 5.78 1.33 -10.51
C ILE A 150 4.92 0.67 -9.45
N GLY A 151 4.58 1.40 -8.41
CA GLY A 151 3.64 0.96 -7.38
C GLY A 151 2.36 1.77 -7.45
N PHE A 152 1.27 1.14 -7.08
CA PHE A 152 -0.03 1.79 -6.92
C PHE A 152 -0.75 1.21 -5.72
N ASN A 153 -1.44 2.06 -5.02
CA ASN A 153 -2.27 1.68 -3.89
C ASN A 153 -3.46 2.64 -3.79
N GLY A 154 -4.53 2.18 -3.21
CA GLY A 154 -5.66 3.05 -3.02
C GLY A 154 -6.72 2.45 -2.11
N SER A 155 -7.64 3.30 -1.73
CA SER A 155 -8.84 2.91 -1.03
C SER A 155 -10.05 3.66 -1.59
N LEU A 156 -11.18 2.99 -1.57
CA LEU A 156 -12.47 3.50 -2.01
C LEU A 156 -13.53 3.06 -0.99
N ASN A 157 -14.20 3.99 -0.37
CA ASN A 157 -15.35 3.70 0.47
C ASN A 157 -16.63 3.81 -0.36
N VAL A 158 -17.09 2.67 -0.90
CA VAL A 158 -18.30 2.59 -1.74
C VAL A 158 -19.54 2.99 -0.96
N THR A 159 -19.57 2.68 0.33
CA THR A 159 -20.60 3.13 1.27
C THR A 159 -19.92 3.44 2.61
N PRO A 160 -20.58 4.13 3.56
CA PRO A 160 -20.06 4.30 4.91
C PRO A 160 -19.72 2.99 5.62
N LYS A 161 -20.26 1.87 5.15
CA LYS A 161 -20.06 0.54 5.73
C LYS A 161 -19.28 -0.41 4.83
N THR A 162 -18.85 0.02 3.65
CA THR A 162 -18.12 -0.83 2.68
C THR A 162 -16.88 -0.12 2.19
N GLY A 163 -15.73 -0.67 2.52
CA GLY A 163 -14.43 -0.21 2.06
C GLY A 163 -13.78 -1.23 1.12
N ILE A 164 -13.12 -0.73 0.09
CA ILE A 164 -12.29 -1.50 -0.82
C ILE A 164 -10.89 -0.91 -0.76
N THR A 165 -9.89 -1.73 -0.53
CA THR A 165 -8.48 -1.34 -0.62
C THR A 165 -7.78 -2.19 -1.66
N PHE A 166 -6.87 -1.60 -2.39
CA PHE A 166 -6.05 -2.30 -3.38
C PHE A 166 -4.62 -1.80 -3.33
N GLN A 167 -3.71 -2.70 -3.61
CA GLN A 167 -2.31 -2.38 -3.78
C GLN A 167 -1.71 -3.29 -4.83
N GLY A 168 -0.70 -2.80 -5.52
CA GLY A 168 0.01 -3.57 -6.53
C GLY A 168 1.19 -2.80 -7.09
N GLY A 169 1.91 -3.46 -7.99
CA GLY A 169 3.02 -2.82 -8.67
C GLY A 169 3.41 -3.58 -9.93
N TYR A 170 4.29 -2.96 -10.68
CA TYR A 170 4.81 -3.48 -11.93
C TYR A 170 6.32 -3.28 -11.99
N ASP A 171 7.04 -4.35 -12.22
CA ASP A 171 8.48 -4.31 -12.48
C ASP A 171 8.69 -4.16 -13.99
N ILE A 172 9.21 -3.01 -14.41
CA ILE A 172 9.40 -2.67 -15.81
C ILE A 172 10.47 -3.58 -16.45
N LYS A 173 11.53 -3.90 -15.70
CA LYS A 173 12.62 -4.72 -16.22
C LYS A 173 12.23 -6.19 -16.35
N ALA A 174 11.52 -6.70 -15.36
CA ALA A 174 11.04 -8.08 -15.40
C ALA A 174 9.80 -8.25 -16.27
N ASN A 175 9.15 -7.15 -16.68
CA ASN A 175 7.90 -7.11 -17.43
C ASN A 175 6.80 -7.94 -16.74
N LYS A 176 6.69 -7.81 -15.41
CA LYS A 176 5.80 -8.59 -14.58
C LYS A 176 5.09 -7.73 -13.54
N LEU A 177 3.83 -8.07 -13.28
CA LEU A 177 3.13 -7.56 -12.11
C LEU A 177 3.80 -8.11 -10.84
N THR A 178 4.02 -7.25 -9.88
CA THR A 178 4.40 -7.65 -8.53
C THR A 178 3.18 -8.20 -7.79
N THR A 179 3.37 -8.70 -6.59
CA THR A 179 2.26 -9.16 -5.76
C THR A 179 1.24 -8.05 -5.59
N SER A 180 0.04 -8.29 -6.08
CA SER A 180 -1.07 -7.35 -6.00
C SER A 180 -2.13 -7.93 -5.10
N SER A 181 -2.78 -7.11 -4.29
CA SER A 181 -3.86 -7.54 -3.41
C SER A 181 -5.04 -6.58 -3.48
N VAL A 182 -6.21 -7.15 -3.33
CA VAL A 182 -7.48 -6.43 -3.18
C VAL A 182 -8.15 -6.92 -1.91
N SER A 183 -8.60 -6.00 -1.08
CA SER A 183 -9.35 -6.33 0.13
C SER A 183 -10.66 -5.55 0.16
N ILE A 184 -11.72 -6.23 0.50
CA ILE A 184 -13.06 -5.69 0.65
C ILE A 184 -13.52 -5.94 2.07
N THR A 185 -13.91 -4.89 2.76
CA THR A 185 -14.46 -4.97 4.10
C THR A 185 -15.87 -4.40 4.10
N ARG A 186 -16.78 -5.08 4.79
CA ARG A 186 -18.17 -4.61 4.92
C ARG A 186 -18.69 -4.81 6.33
N ASP A 187 -19.23 -3.73 6.85
CA ASP A 187 -19.97 -3.73 8.09
C ASP A 187 -21.44 -4.06 7.82
N LEU A 188 -21.91 -5.19 8.36
CA LEU A 188 -23.27 -5.69 8.23
C LEU A 188 -24.04 -5.55 9.57
N HIS A 189 -23.94 -4.41 10.24
CA HIS A 189 -24.56 -4.10 11.52
C HIS A 189 -24.00 -4.96 12.67
N CYS A 190 -24.51 -6.17 12.87
CA CYS A 190 -24.03 -7.10 13.91
C CYS A 190 -22.88 -7.99 13.43
N TRP A 191 -22.63 -8.05 12.11
CA TRP A 191 -21.61 -8.87 11.49
C TRP A 191 -20.56 -8.00 10.81
N GLN A 192 -19.38 -8.53 10.69
CA GLN A 192 -18.31 -7.96 9.88
C GLN A 192 -17.87 -8.98 8.84
N MET A 193 -17.77 -8.54 7.60
CA MET A 193 -17.28 -9.34 6.48
C MET A 193 -15.96 -8.77 5.99
N SER A 194 -15.01 -9.64 5.72
CA SER A 194 -13.78 -9.29 5.01
C SER A 194 -13.49 -10.32 3.91
N PHE A 195 -13.06 -9.83 2.78
CA PHE A 195 -12.59 -10.62 1.65
C PHE A 195 -11.25 -10.08 1.22
N SER A 196 -10.24 -10.93 1.13
CA SER A 196 -8.91 -10.59 0.64
C SER A 196 -8.55 -11.50 -0.52
N TRP A 197 -7.98 -10.94 -1.58
CA TRP A 197 -7.63 -11.67 -2.79
C TRP A 197 -6.28 -11.21 -3.34
N ILE A 198 -5.40 -12.16 -3.59
CA ILE A 198 -4.10 -12.00 -4.24
C ILE A 198 -4.18 -12.74 -5.59
N PRO A 199 -4.54 -12.05 -6.69
CA PRO A 199 -4.78 -12.69 -7.99
C PRO A 199 -3.52 -13.18 -8.68
N PHE A 200 -2.37 -12.53 -8.45
CA PHE A 200 -1.14 -12.75 -9.20
C PHE A 200 0.04 -13.03 -8.27
N GLY A 201 1.05 -13.72 -8.80
CA GLY A 201 2.30 -13.99 -8.09
C GLY A 201 2.40 -15.42 -7.56
N TYR A 202 3.47 -15.67 -6.84
CA TYR A 202 3.80 -17.00 -6.28
C TYR A 202 2.86 -17.40 -5.12
N HIS A 203 2.24 -16.40 -4.47
CA HIS A 203 1.35 -16.59 -3.31
C HIS A 203 -0.10 -16.26 -3.64
N ARG A 204 -0.58 -16.73 -4.80
CA ARG A 204 -2.00 -16.58 -5.15
C ARG A 204 -2.86 -17.20 -4.06
N SER A 205 -3.75 -16.40 -3.52
CA SER A 205 -4.62 -16.82 -2.43
C SER A 205 -5.86 -15.94 -2.36
N TRP A 206 -6.88 -16.48 -1.75
CA TRP A 206 -8.02 -15.67 -1.34
C TRP A 206 -8.49 -16.14 0.04
N SER A 207 -9.04 -15.23 0.78
CA SER A 207 -9.65 -15.50 2.07
C SER A 207 -10.95 -14.73 2.21
N PHE A 208 -11.92 -15.39 2.78
CA PHE A 208 -13.22 -14.83 3.11
C PHE A 208 -13.48 -15.12 4.58
N ASN A 209 -13.85 -14.07 5.31
CA ASN A 209 -14.22 -14.15 6.71
C ASN A 209 -15.52 -13.39 6.92
N ILE A 210 -16.44 -13.97 7.67
CA ILE A 210 -17.62 -13.30 8.20
C ILE A 210 -17.80 -13.75 9.65
N GLY A 211 -17.93 -12.81 10.55
CA GLY A 211 -18.06 -13.07 11.99
C GLY A 211 -18.90 -12.03 12.69
N VAL A 212 -19.41 -12.41 13.85
CA VAL A 212 -20.18 -11.51 14.71
C VAL A 212 -19.24 -10.55 15.43
N LYS A 213 -19.64 -9.28 15.55
CA LYS A 213 -18.86 -8.25 16.25
C LYS A 213 -18.88 -8.38 17.77
N ALA A 214 -19.91 -9.01 18.33
CA ALA A 214 -20.04 -9.16 19.76
C ALA A 214 -18.99 -10.15 20.31
N ALA A 215 -18.20 -9.70 21.26
CA ALA A 215 -17.14 -10.51 21.85
C ALA A 215 -17.64 -11.80 22.51
N SER A 216 -18.87 -11.79 23.06
CA SER A 216 -19.53 -12.96 23.63
C SER A 216 -19.94 -14.03 22.61
N LEU A 217 -19.95 -13.69 21.32
CA LEU A 217 -20.34 -14.56 20.23
C LEU A 217 -19.21 -14.71 19.19
N SER A 218 -17.95 -14.53 19.60
CA SER A 218 -16.78 -14.59 18.74
C SER A 218 -16.58 -15.92 18.02
N ASP A 219 -17.19 -17.00 18.53
CA ASP A 219 -17.15 -18.31 17.93
C ASP A 219 -18.13 -18.44 16.73
N LEU A 220 -19.10 -17.53 16.60
CA LEU A 220 -19.96 -17.45 15.44
C LEU A 220 -19.26 -16.72 14.29
N LYS A 221 -18.42 -17.48 13.59
CA LYS A 221 -17.68 -17.02 12.42
C LYS A 221 -17.63 -18.10 11.36
N TYR A 222 -17.53 -17.66 10.12
CA TYR A 222 -17.23 -18.52 8.98
C TYR A 222 -15.98 -18.00 8.30
N ASP A 223 -14.98 -18.84 8.26
CA ASP A 223 -13.69 -18.59 7.63
C ASP A 223 -13.49 -19.56 6.47
N LYS A 224 -13.18 -19.06 5.30
CA LYS A 224 -12.79 -19.86 4.15
C LYS A 224 -11.62 -19.20 3.43
N SER A 225 -10.57 -19.97 3.22
CA SER A 225 -9.40 -19.50 2.50
C SER A 225 -8.90 -20.59 1.56
N GLN A 226 -8.21 -20.18 0.53
CA GLN A 226 -7.50 -21.08 -0.37
C GLN A 226 -6.18 -20.44 -0.77
N SER A 227 -5.11 -21.19 -0.61
CA SER A 227 -3.78 -20.81 -1.06
C SER A 227 -3.24 -21.84 -2.07
N MET A 228 -2.21 -21.46 -2.81
CA MET A 228 -1.56 -22.39 -3.73
C MET A 228 -0.98 -23.64 -3.03
N ASN A 229 -0.61 -23.50 -1.76
CA ASN A 229 -0.03 -24.58 -0.97
C ASN A 229 -1.09 -25.59 -0.50
N ASP A 230 -2.37 -25.22 -0.44
CA ASP A 230 -3.45 -26.12 0.00
C ASP A 230 -3.65 -27.28 -1.00
N ASN A 231 -3.37 -27.06 -2.28
CA ASN A 231 -3.45 -28.12 -3.29
C ASN A 231 -2.29 -29.12 -3.22
N MET A 232 -1.21 -28.81 -2.50
CA MET A 232 -0.09 -29.74 -2.30
C MET A 232 -0.26 -30.66 -1.07
N SER A 233 -1.06 -30.25 -0.09
CA SER A 233 -1.23 -31.01 1.15
C SER A 233 -2.28 -32.12 1.07
N VAL A 234 -3.18 -32.07 0.10
CA VAL A 234 -4.27 -33.06 -0.05
C VAL A 234 -3.78 -34.41 -0.59
N SER A 235 -2.59 -34.48 -1.17
CA SER A 235 -2.06 -35.73 -1.75
C SER A 235 -1.52 -36.75 -0.73
N TYR A 236 -1.27 -36.32 0.51
CA TYR A 236 -0.65 -37.20 1.51
C TYR A 236 -1.58 -37.71 2.61
N THR A 237 -2.77 -37.20 2.77
CA THR A 237 -3.68 -37.61 3.83
C THR A 237 -4.59 -38.78 3.46
N HIS A 238 -4.74 -39.13 2.19
CA HIS A 238 -5.57 -40.26 1.76
C HIS A 238 -4.85 -41.61 1.72
N LEU A 239 -3.54 -41.66 1.86
CA LEU A 239 -2.77 -42.91 1.82
C LEU A 239 -2.53 -43.53 3.21
N ARG A 240 -2.90 -42.87 4.30
CA ARG A 240 -2.72 -43.40 5.67
C ARG A 240 -3.95 -44.05 6.32
N ALA A 241 -5.08 -44.02 5.65
CA ALA A 241 -6.33 -44.58 6.20
C ALA A 241 -6.58 -46.08 5.84
N HIS A 242 -5.68 -46.71 5.10
CA HIS A 242 -5.88 -48.09 4.63
C HIS A 242 -4.93 -49.13 5.21
N GLU A 243 -4.09 -48.80 6.20
CA GLU A 243 -3.15 -49.78 6.80
C GLU A 243 -3.44 -50.10 8.28
N THR A 244 -4.70 -50.07 8.72
CA THR A 244 -5.08 -50.67 10.00
C THR A 244 -6.37 -51.46 9.83
N LEU A 245 -6.21 -52.68 9.31
CA LEU A 245 -7.07 -53.83 9.56
C LEU A 245 -6.19 -55.07 9.64
#